data_8992fba20bd83ff641f1d010710314d2
#
_entry.id   8992fba20bd83ff641f1d010710314d2
#
_cell.length_a   1.000
_cell.length_b   1.000
_cell.length_c   1.000
_cell.angle_alpha   90.00
_cell.angle_beta   90.00
_cell.angle_gamma   90.00
#
_symmetry.space_group_name_H-M   'P 1'
#
loop_
_entity.id
_entity.type
_entity.pdbx_description
1 polymer ?
#
loop_
_entity_poly.entity_id
_entity_poly.type
_entity_poly.pdbx_seq_one_letter_code
_entity_poly.pdbx_strand_id
1 'polypeptide(L)'
;MKDHFHLAWFLSQGYGPKTWRSQWPGSASDLARWMMPDLFIDLAKGLDRCCFDYMIIEDSSMVPYTYKGSHDTYLKYAASTPKLDPAVLVSYLAPATRTLGLVPTLSTSEYP
;
A
#
# COMPACT_ATOMS: atom_id res chain seq x y z
N MET A 1 -16.32 25.40 18.54
CA MET A 1 -15.87 24.63 17.37
C MET A 1 -16.35 23.20 17.57
N LYS A 2 -17.00 22.60 16.57
CA LYS A 2 -17.26 21.14 16.64
C LYS A 2 -15.92 20.47 16.38
N ASP A 3 -15.45 19.67 17.33
CA ASP A 3 -14.26 18.86 17.15
C ASP A 3 -14.57 17.79 16.10
N HIS A 4 -13.85 17.82 14.99
CA HIS A 4 -13.95 16.81 13.95
C HIS A 4 -12.79 15.82 14.10
N PHE A 5 -13.10 14.55 14.00
CA PHE A 5 -12.05 13.53 13.87
C PHE A 5 -11.59 13.50 12.41
N HIS A 6 -10.29 13.43 12.23
CA HIS A 6 -9.70 13.19 10.91
C HIS A 6 -9.43 11.70 10.74
N LEU A 7 -9.99 11.11 9.68
CA LEU A 7 -9.84 9.70 9.38
C LEU A 7 -8.78 9.50 8.31
N ALA A 8 -7.79 8.69 8.63
CA ALA A 8 -6.75 8.29 7.70
C ALA A 8 -6.77 6.79 7.44
N TRP A 9 -6.50 6.41 6.21
CA TRP A 9 -6.22 5.03 5.84
C TRP A 9 -4.72 4.84 5.65
N PHE A 10 -4.14 3.86 6.32
CA PHE A 10 -2.75 3.47 6.09
C PHE A 10 -2.70 2.31 5.09
N LEU A 11 -2.19 2.60 3.90
CA LEU A 11 -1.99 1.59 2.86
C LEU A 11 -0.61 0.98 2.98
N SER A 12 -0.57 -0.21 3.55
CA SER A 12 0.64 -1.02 3.53
C SER A 12 0.69 -1.84 2.25
N GLN A 13 1.73 -1.68 1.47
CA GLN A 13 1.88 -2.27 0.14
C GLN A 13 2.54 -3.66 0.13
N GLY A 14 2.62 -4.35 1.24
CA GLY A 14 3.14 -5.72 1.23
C GLY A 14 2.08 -6.70 0.71
N TYR A 15 2.41 -7.43 -0.36
CA TYR A 15 1.46 -8.30 -1.07
C TYR A 15 1.50 -9.76 -0.68
N GLY A 16 2.34 -10.12 0.25
CA GLY A 16 2.24 -11.44 0.86
C GLY A 16 0.87 -11.62 1.50
N PRO A 17 0.31 -12.83 1.51
CA PRO A 17 -0.88 -13.08 2.28
C PRO A 17 -0.58 -12.69 3.72
N LYS A 18 -1.07 -11.53 4.13
CA LYS A 18 -0.99 -11.06 5.53
C LYS A 18 -1.80 -11.92 6.47
N THR A 19 -2.33 -13.01 5.96
CA THR A 19 -3.00 -14.03 6.74
C THR A 19 -1.97 -15.12 7.05
N TRP A 20 -1.61 -15.23 8.29
CA TRP A 20 -0.78 -16.30 8.86
C TRP A 20 -1.27 -17.73 8.54
N ARG A 21 -2.40 -17.89 7.86
CA ARG A 21 -2.96 -19.16 7.41
C ARG A 21 -2.62 -19.50 5.95
N SER A 22 -1.87 -18.69 5.25
CA SER A 22 -1.48 -18.91 3.84
C SER A 22 -2.65 -19.19 2.87
N GLN A 23 -3.88 -18.89 3.30
CA GLN A 23 -5.08 -19.10 2.50
C GLN A 23 -5.63 -17.76 2.05
N TRP A 24 -5.13 -17.28 0.93
CA TRP A 24 -5.78 -16.20 0.22
C TRP A 24 -6.83 -16.80 -0.73
N PRO A 25 -8.08 -16.33 -0.73
CA PRO A 25 -9.15 -16.88 -1.57
C PRO A 25 -9.01 -16.51 -3.06
N GLY A 26 -7.84 -16.09 -3.50
CA GLY A 26 -7.58 -15.71 -4.87
C GLY A 26 -6.69 -16.71 -5.62
N SER A 27 -6.77 -16.70 -6.94
CA SER A 27 -5.87 -17.46 -7.79
C SER A 27 -4.48 -16.81 -7.85
N ALA A 28 -3.47 -17.54 -8.34
CA ALA A 28 -2.15 -16.97 -8.59
C ALA A 28 -2.18 -15.76 -9.56
N SER A 29 -3.18 -15.71 -10.46
CA SER A 29 -3.42 -14.57 -11.33
C SER A 29 -3.87 -13.33 -10.57
N ASP A 30 -4.60 -13.48 -9.48
CA ASP A 30 -5.04 -12.36 -8.64
C ASP A 30 -3.86 -11.79 -7.84
N LEU A 31 -2.90 -12.63 -7.48
CA LEU A 31 -1.65 -12.18 -6.85
C LEU A 31 -0.80 -11.33 -7.80
N ALA A 32 -0.86 -11.56 -9.11
CA ALA A 32 -0.15 -10.75 -10.10
C ALA A 32 -0.80 -9.37 -10.33
N ARG A 33 -2.04 -9.18 -9.90
CA ARG A 33 -2.77 -7.90 -10.06
C ARG A 33 -2.23 -6.75 -9.18
N TRP A 34 -1.37 -7.04 -8.23
CA TRP A 34 -0.74 -6.00 -7.41
C TRP A 34 0.03 -4.95 -8.22
N MET A 35 0.53 -5.32 -9.40
CA MET A 35 1.20 -4.40 -10.32
C MET A 35 0.22 -3.47 -11.03
N MET A 36 -1.07 -3.78 -11.01
CA MET A 36 -2.09 -2.98 -11.66
C MET A 36 -2.68 -1.97 -10.67
N PRO A 37 -2.93 -0.74 -11.10
CA PRO A 37 -3.43 0.30 -10.21
C PRO A 37 -4.91 0.11 -9.82
N ASP A 38 -5.64 -0.78 -10.46
CA ASP A 38 -7.10 -0.92 -10.33
C ASP A 38 -7.56 -1.10 -8.88
N LEU A 39 -6.91 -2.00 -8.14
CA LEU A 39 -7.23 -2.26 -6.74
C LEU A 39 -7.09 -0.99 -5.90
N PHE A 40 -6.00 -0.25 -6.12
CA PHE A 40 -5.70 0.98 -5.38
C PHE A 40 -6.66 2.11 -5.75
N ILE A 41 -7.01 2.20 -7.03
CA ILE A 41 -8.00 3.16 -7.54
C ILE A 41 -9.37 2.89 -6.91
N ASP A 42 -9.80 1.63 -6.86
CA ASP A 42 -11.09 1.26 -6.27
C ASP A 42 -11.11 1.52 -4.77
N LEU A 43 -10.01 1.23 -4.07
CA LEU A 43 -9.85 1.56 -2.65
C LEU A 43 -9.93 3.08 -2.43
N ALA A 44 -9.17 3.86 -3.19
CA ALA A 44 -9.15 5.31 -3.07
C ALA A 44 -10.53 5.92 -3.32
N LYS A 45 -11.25 5.46 -4.36
CA LYS A 45 -12.65 5.85 -4.60
C LYS A 45 -13.58 5.48 -3.45
N GLY A 46 -13.36 4.30 -2.85
CA GLY A 46 -14.11 3.85 -1.68
C GLY A 46 -13.89 4.78 -0.49
N LEU A 47 -12.64 5.10 -0.18
CA LEU A 47 -12.27 6.00 0.92
C LEU A 47 -12.82 7.42 0.70
N ASP A 48 -12.71 7.93 -0.54
CA ASP A 48 -13.26 9.25 -0.92
C ASP A 48 -14.79 9.31 -0.71
N ARG A 49 -15.53 8.26 -1.12
CA ARG A 49 -16.98 8.16 -0.85
C ARG A 49 -17.32 8.05 0.62
N CYS A 50 -16.45 7.43 1.42
CA CYS A 50 -16.64 7.27 2.86
C CYS A 50 -16.13 8.46 3.67
N CYS A 51 -15.77 9.57 3.00
CA CYS A 51 -15.32 10.81 3.62
C CYS A 51 -14.08 10.64 4.50
N PHE A 52 -13.15 9.77 4.11
CA PHE A 52 -11.81 9.77 4.70
C PHE A 52 -11.09 11.05 4.28
N ASP A 53 -10.33 11.63 5.22
CA ASP A 53 -9.58 12.85 4.96
C ASP A 53 -8.35 12.58 4.09
N TYR A 54 -7.65 11.46 4.35
CA TYR A 54 -6.46 11.12 3.57
C TYR A 54 -6.10 9.64 3.62
N MET A 55 -5.30 9.24 2.64
CA MET A 55 -4.67 7.92 2.56
C MET A 55 -3.15 8.09 2.56
N ILE A 56 -2.48 7.45 3.53
CA ILE A 56 -1.02 7.37 3.59
C ILE A 56 -0.59 6.11 2.87
N ILE A 57 0.34 6.25 1.94
CA ILE A 57 0.90 5.15 1.16
C ILE A 57 2.30 4.86 1.68
N GLU A 58 2.47 3.68 2.27
CA GLU A 58 3.74 3.21 2.82
C GLU A 58 4.81 3.06 1.74
N ASP A 59 6.05 3.40 2.08
CA ASP A 59 7.23 3.04 1.31
C ASP A 59 8.28 2.35 2.17
N SER A 60 9.12 1.54 1.51
CA SER A 60 10.31 0.94 2.08
C SER A 60 11.18 0.43 0.93
N SER A 61 12.36 1.00 0.79
CA SER A 61 13.30 0.66 -0.28
C SER A 61 14.17 -0.55 0.03
N MET A 62 13.93 -1.23 1.16
CA MET A 62 14.72 -2.39 1.54
C MET A 62 13.89 -3.66 1.67
N VAL A 63 14.48 -4.78 1.29
CA VAL A 63 13.98 -6.11 1.68
C VAL A 63 14.56 -6.47 3.04
N PRO A 64 13.73 -6.73 4.06
CA PRO A 64 14.24 -7.08 5.38
C PRO A 64 15.06 -8.39 5.34
N TYR A 65 16.05 -8.49 6.23
CA TYR A 65 16.91 -9.69 6.38
C TYR A 65 17.08 -10.13 7.83
N THR A 66 16.32 -9.53 8.72
CA THR A 66 16.46 -9.74 10.17
C THR A 66 16.12 -11.16 10.62
N TYR A 67 15.22 -11.83 9.91
CA TYR A 67 14.89 -13.22 10.24
C TYR A 67 15.95 -14.17 9.67
N LYS A 68 16.69 -14.83 10.56
CA LYS A 68 17.78 -15.77 10.24
C LYS A 68 18.91 -15.18 9.37
N GLY A 69 19.05 -13.86 9.33
CA GLY A 69 20.07 -13.19 8.50
C GLY A 69 19.90 -13.44 6.99
N SER A 70 18.68 -13.66 6.52
CA SER A 70 18.39 -13.96 5.11
C SER A 70 17.15 -13.23 4.63
N HIS A 71 17.14 -12.87 3.34
CA HIS A 71 15.98 -12.34 2.63
C HIS A 71 14.98 -13.43 2.21
N ASP A 72 15.37 -14.70 2.22
CA ASP A 72 14.62 -15.81 1.62
C ASP A 72 13.18 -15.90 2.11
N THR A 73 12.97 -15.75 3.41
CA THR A 73 11.63 -15.82 4.00
C THR A 73 10.75 -14.67 3.51
N TYR A 74 11.31 -13.47 3.44
CA TYR A 74 10.57 -12.28 2.98
C TYR A 74 10.21 -12.37 1.50
N LEU A 75 11.13 -12.83 0.67
CA LEU A 75 10.90 -13.05 -0.75
C LEU A 75 9.92 -14.18 -1.01
N LYS A 76 10.07 -15.29 -0.30
CA LYS A 76 9.20 -16.48 -0.43
C LYS A 76 7.73 -16.15 -0.14
N TYR A 77 7.48 -15.32 0.87
CA TYR A 77 6.14 -14.97 1.31
C TYR A 77 5.68 -13.59 0.85
N ALA A 78 6.46 -12.93 0.01
CA ALA A 78 6.22 -11.56 -0.45
C ALA A 78 5.91 -10.59 0.72
N ALA A 79 6.60 -10.81 1.85
CA ALA A 79 6.39 -9.99 3.04
C ALA A 79 7.16 -8.68 2.91
N SER A 80 6.45 -7.56 2.90
CA SER A 80 6.98 -6.21 2.69
C SER A 80 7.66 -5.97 1.33
N THR A 81 7.49 -6.89 0.39
CA THR A 81 8.08 -6.79 -0.95
C THR A 81 7.33 -7.70 -1.93
N PRO A 82 7.19 -7.37 -3.21
CA PRO A 82 7.56 -6.10 -3.83
C PRO A 82 6.60 -4.96 -3.46
N LYS A 83 6.96 -3.72 -3.78
CA LYS A 83 6.14 -2.53 -3.59
C LYS A 83 6.10 -1.70 -4.87
N LEU A 84 5.02 -0.95 -5.06
CA LEU A 84 4.96 0.11 -6.05
C LEU A 84 5.53 1.39 -5.45
N ASP A 85 6.17 2.21 -6.26
CA ASP A 85 6.60 3.54 -5.85
C ASP A 85 5.37 4.38 -5.47
N PRO A 86 5.29 4.89 -4.23
CA PRO A 86 4.09 5.62 -3.78
C PRO A 86 3.87 6.93 -4.53
N ALA A 87 4.92 7.62 -4.97
CA ALA A 87 4.78 8.87 -5.73
C ALA A 87 4.23 8.60 -7.13
N VAL A 88 4.65 7.51 -7.76
CA VAL A 88 4.10 7.07 -9.04
C VAL A 88 2.65 6.62 -8.88
N LEU A 89 2.35 5.84 -7.82
CA LEU A 89 0.99 5.35 -7.56
C LEU A 89 0.01 6.50 -7.37
N VAL A 90 0.38 7.56 -6.65
CA VAL A 90 -0.45 8.76 -6.47
C VAL A 90 -0.92 9.34 -7.81
N SER A 91 -0.11 9.29 -8.86
CA SER A 91 -0.47 9.80 -10.18
C SER A 91 -1.67 9.07 -10.80
N TYR A 92 -1.89 7.82 -10.45
CA TYR A 92 -3.08 7.05 -10.86
C TYR A 92 -4.29 7.32 -9.97
N LEU A 93 -4.07 7.63 -8.70
CA LEU A 93 -5.13 7.82 -7.71
C LEU A 93 -5.73 9.23 -7.78
N ALA A 94 -4.90 10.23 -8.03
CA ALA A 94 -5.31 11.63 -8.04
C ALA A 94 -6.49 11.94 -8.98
N PRO A 95 -6.50 11.48 -10.25
CA PRO A 95 -7.64 11.71 -11.13
C PRO A 95 -8.90 10.93 -10.74
N ALA A 96 -8.78 9.93 -9.86
CA ALA A 96 -9.88 9.05 -9.45
C ALA A 96 -10.60 9.51 -8.17
N THR A 97 -10.05 10.50 -7.46
CA THR A 97 -10.56 11.04 -6.19
C THR A 97 -10.82 12.53 -6.30
N ARG A 98 -11.60 13.09 -5.38
CA ARG A 98 -11.96 14.52 -5.37
C ARG A 98 -11.55 15.23 -4.09
N THR A 99 -11.73 14.59 -2.95
CA THR A 99 -11.56 15.18 -1.62
C THR A 99 -10.53 14.44 -0.78
N LEU A 100 -10.22 13.21 -1.14
CA LEU A 100 -9.26 12.38 -0.42
C LEU A 100 -7.84 12.93 -0.58
N GLY A 101 -7.18 13.28 0.52
CA GLY A 101 -5.76 13.60 0.55
C GLY A 101 -4.92 12.36 0.21
N LEU A 102 -3.95 12.50 -0.68
CA LEU A 102 -3.04 11.42 -1.05
C LEU A 102 -1.65 11.75 -0.51
N VAL A 103 -1.14 10.93 0.40
CA VAL A 103 0.10 11.17 1.13
C VAL A 103 1.11 10.06 0.80
N PRO A 104 1.93 10.22 -0.24
CA PRO A 104 3.01 9.27 -0.51
C PRO A 104 4.13 9.43 0.51
N THR A 105 4.64 8.33 1.03
CA THR A 105 5.84 8.35 1.86
C THR A 105 7.07 8.48 0.97
N LEU A 106 7.93 9.44 1.29
CA LEU A 106 9.25 9.60 0.70
C LEU A 106 10.27 9.56 1.83
N SER A 107 11.04 8.50 1.91
CA SER A 107 12.05 8.36 2.96
C SER A 107 13.25 9.24 2.66
N THR A 108 13.57 10.17 3.56
CA THR A 108 14.73 11.07 3.41
C THR A 108 16.08 10.34 3.44
N SER A 109 16.09 9.08 3.86
CA SER A 109 17.28 8.23 3.80
C SER A 109 17.56 7.70 2.39
N GLU A 110 16.54 7.69 1.53
CA GLU A 110 16.56 7.05 0.22
C GLU A 110 16.50 8.08 -0.93
N TYR A 111 15.91 9.24 -0.63
CA TYR A 111 15.81 10.34 -1.59
C TYR A 111 16.74 11.48 -1.16
N PRO A 112 17.64 11.94 -2.03
CA PRO A 112 18.56 13.03 -1.74
C PRO A 112 17.88 14.39 -1.57
#